data_52e51f96a5797dca7215f0143e31890e
#
_entry.id   52e51f96a5797dca7215f0143e31890e
#
_cell.length_a   1.000
_cell.length_b   1.000
_cell.length_c   1.000
_cell.angle_alpha   90.00
_cell.angle_beta   90.00
_cell.angle_gamma   90.00
#
_symmetry.space_group_name_H-M   'P 1'
#
loop_
_entity.id
_entity.type
_entity.pdbx_description
1 polymer ?
#
loop_
_entity_poly.entity_id
_entity_poly.type
_entity_poly.pdbx_seq_one_letter_code
_entity_poly.pdbx_strand_id
1 'polypeptide(L)'
;MRRILVVDDDLHTRLAIRTWLKRCGFRVAIADGGPNGLAALDDATFDLMIVDIFMPNMRGFESIRIFHQRAPTVPLIAISGYAFSGPETENLACLKMALSLGATRCLRKPFRPATLLSVIDECLSEAEPHRRYTATLAAVATALSEQPGAAAPSDISMERIATG
;
A
#
# COMPACT_ATOMS: atom_id res chain seq x y z
N MET A 1 -16.44 -3.06 3.74
CA MET A 1 -16.21 -1.66 4.18
C MET A 1 -14.71 -1.41 4.15
N ARG A 2 -14.21 -0.48 3.33
CA ARG A 2 -12.78 -0.25 3.13
C ARG A 2 -12.15 0.44 4.32
N ARG A 3 -10.90 0.07 4.62
CA ARG A 3 -10.15 0.57 5.77
C ARG A 3 -8.97 1.42 5.32
N ILE A 4 -8.90 2.66 5.83
CA ILE A 4 -7.87 3.64 5.49
C ILE A 4 -7.03 3.95 6.72
N LEU A 5 -5.70 3.94 6.55
CA LEU A 5 -4.75 4.43 7.55
C LEU A 5 -4.39 5.88 7.24
N VAL A 6 -4.46 6.75 8.21
CA VAL A 6 -4.03 8.16 8.12
C VAL A 6 -2.90 8.39 9.10
N VAL A 7 -1.73 8.76 8.59
CA VAL A 7 -0.51 9.03 9.36
C VAL A 7 -0.10 10.48 9.13
N ASP A 8 -0.14 11.28 10.18
CA ASP A 8 0.16 12.71 10.16
C ASP A 8 0.47 13.15 11.59
N ASP A 9 1.44 14.00 11.84
CA ASP A 9 1.76 14.47 13.19
C ASP A 9 0.83 15.58 13.68
N ASP A 10 0.15 16.29 12.77
CA ASP A 10 -0.85 17.29 13.12
C ASP A 10 -2.20 16.67 13.49
N LEU A 11 -2.60 16.86 14.75
CA LEU A 11 -3.86 16.35 15.28
C LEU A 11 -5.09 16.86 14.52
N HIS A 12 -5.09 18.14 14.15
CA HIS A 12 -6.24 18.75 13.47
C HIS A 12 -6.44 18.16 12.07
N THR A 13 -5.35 17.98 11.33
CA THR A 13 -5.37 17.31 10.02
C THR A 13 -5.89 15.88 10.14
N ARG A 14 -5.38 15.10 11.10
CA ARG A 14 -5.85 13.71 11.31
C ARG A 14 -7.34 13.64 11.62
N LEU A 15 -7.82 14.48 12.54
CA LEU A 15 -9.23 14.48 12.94
C LEU A 15 -10.15 14.97 11.82
N ALA A 16 -9.74 15.96 11.05
CA ALA A 16 -10.49 16.45 9.90
C ALA A 16 -10.63 15.35 8.84
N ILE A 17 -9.54 14.73 8.41
CA ILE A 17 -9.54 13.63 7.42
C ILE A 17 -10.38 12.46 7.95
N ARG A 18 -10.19 12.04 9.20
CA ARG A 18 -10.97 10.96 9.81
C ARG A 18 -12.47 11.25 9.77
N THR A 19 -12.87 12.49 10.11
CA THR A 19 -14.27 12.88 10.13
C THR A 19 -14.90 12.85 8.75
N TRP A 20 -14.20 13.38 7.73
CA TRP A 20 -14.66 13.36 6.34
C TRP A 20 -14.82 11.93 5.82
N LEU A 21 -13.80 11.10 6.01
CA LEU A 21 -13.79 9.73 5.50
C LEU A 21 -14.83 8.84 6.19
N LYS A 22 -15.03 9.00 7.51
CA LYS A 22 -16.08 8.27 8.23
C LYS A 22 -17.49 8.61 7.73
N ARG A 23 -17.75 9.89 7.39
CA ARG A 23 -19.03 10.31 6.79
C ARG A 23 -19.26 9.67 5.40
N CYS A 24 -18.19 9.34 4.69
CA CYS A 24 -18.24 8.65 3.39
C CYS A 24 -18.24 7.12 3.51
N GLY A 25 -18.37 6.57 4.73
CA GLY A 25 -18.52 5.13 4.95
C GLY A 25 -17.20 4.35 5.04
N PHE A 26 -16.05 5.02 5.16
CA PHE A 26 -14.77 4.35 5.38
C PHE A 26 -14.54 4.01 6.86
N ARG A 27 -13.83 2.91 7.13
CA ARG A 27 -13.17 2.69 8.43
C ARG A 27 -11.83 3.39 8.42
N VAL A 28 -11.55 4.19 9.46
CA VAL A 28 -10.34 5.01 9.51
C VAL A 28 -9.57 4.74 10.80
N ALA A 29 -8.35 4.28 10.66
CA ALA A 29 -7.34 4.31 11.71
C ALA A 29 -6.48 5.58 11.54
N ILE A 30 -6.08 6.17 12.65
CA ILE A 30 -5.19 7.34 12.67
C ILE A 30 -3.95 7.03 13.48
N ALA A 31 -2.80 7.53 13.04
CA ALA A 31 -1.52 7.45 13.73
C ALA A 31 -0.86 8.84 13.76
N ASP A 32 -0.24 9.18 14.86
CA ASP A 32 0.33 10.50 15.14
C ASP A 32 1.82 10.62 14.74
N GLY A 33 2.29 9.71 13.93
CA GLY A 33 3.66 9.69 13.41
C GLY A 33 4.05 8.37 12.79
N GLY A 34 5.26 8.34 12.26
CA GLY A 34 5.81 7.18 11.55
C GLY A 34 5.80 5.88 12.37
N PRO A 35 6.36 5.84 13.58
CA PRO A 35 6.39 4.62 14.39
C PRO A 35 5.01 4.03 14.64
N ASN A 36 4.03 4.85 15.04
CA ASN A 36 2.66 4.39 15.29
C ASN A 36 1.93 4.00 14.01
N GLY A 37 2.22 4.66 12.88
CA GLY A 37 1.72 4.29 11.57
C GLY A 37 2.23 2.92 11.12
N LEU A 38 3.51 2.64 11.31
CA LEU A 38 4.09 1.33 10.98
C LEU A 38 3.56 0.22 11.88
N ALA A 39 3.44 0.47 13.19
CA ALA A 39 2.82 -0.48 14.11
C ALA A 39 1.37 -0.81 13.71
N ALA A 40 0.60 0.18 13.26
CA ALA A 40 -0.75 -0.06 12.77
C ALA A 40 -0.80 -0.99 11.54
N LEU A 41 0.21 -0.94 10.66
CA LEU A 41 0.33 -1.86 9.52
C LEU A 41 0.68 -3.29 9.94
N ASP A 42 1.35 -3.48 11.08
CA ASP A 42 1.63 -4.78 11.65
C ASP A 42 0.39 -5.43 12.27
N ASP A 43 -0.45 -4.61 12.88
CA ASP A 43 -1.64 -5.06 13.62
C ASP A 43 -2.86 -5.29 12.72
N ALA A 44 -2.90 -4.68 11.53
CA ALA A 44 -4.08 -4.72 10.70
C ALA A 44 -3.82 -4.48 9.21
N THR A 45 -4.71 -5.01 8.37
CA THR A 45 -4.71 -4.76 6.91
C THR A 45 -5.47 -3.48 6.58
N PHE A 46 -4.98 -2.76 5.57
CA PHE A 46 -5.59 -1.54 5.05
C PHE A 46 -5.79 -1.64 3.54
N ASP A 47 -6.76 -0.88 3.04
CA ASP A 47 -7.04 -0.77 1.61
C ASP A 47 -6.31 0.41 0.97
N LEU A 48 -5.92 1.40 1.78
CA LEU A 48 -5.21 2.61 1.36
C LEU A 48 -4.51 3.26 2.57
N MET A 49 -3.38 3.92 2.31
CA MET A 49 -2.65 4.74 3.28
C MET A 49 -2.64 6.20 2.83
N ILE A 50 -2.80 7.13 3.76
CA ILE A 50 -2.57 8.57 3.59
C ILE A 50 -1.45 8.94 4.56
N VAL A 51 -0.30 9.39 4.06
CA VAL A 51 0.91 9.60 4.86
C VAL A 51 1.45 11.00 4.63
N ASP A 52 1.63 11.77 5.69
CA ASP A 52 2.39 13.03 5.61
C ASP A 52 3.88 12.71 5.35
N ILE A 53 4.47 13.46 4.43
CA ILE A 53 5.87 13.29 4.08
C ILE A 53 6.78 13.82 5.19
N PHE A 54 6.43 14.95 5.79
CA PHE A 54 7.28 15.63 6.76
C PHE A 54 6.73 15.50 8.18
N MET A 55 7.11 14.42 8.84
CA MET A 55 6.79 14.16 10.24
C MET A 55 8.06 14.14 11.09
N PRO A 56 8.00 14.53 12.38
CA PRO A 56 9.11 14.33 13.32
C PRO A 56 9.57 12.86 13.32
N ASN A 57 10.89 12.65 13.40
CA ASN A 57 11.52 11.33 13.38
C ASN A 57 11.38 10.53 12.06
N MET A 58 10.89 11.14 11.01
CA MET A 58 10.90 10.59 9.66
C MET A 58 11.71 11.51 8.72
N ARG A 59 12.40 10.93 7.76
CA ARG A 59 13.30 11.68 6.87
C ARG A 59 12.60 12.11 5.57
N GLY A 60 11.58 12.98 5.67
CA GLY A 60 10.89 13.52 4.50
C GLY A 60 10.43 12.41 3.55
N PHE A 61 10.83 12.48 2.29
CA PHE A 61 10.45 11.51 1.25
C PHE A 61 10.81 10.04 1.59
N GLU A 62 11.77 9.81 2.46
CA GLU A 62 12.11 8.47 2.94
C GLU A 62 10.93 7.78 3.64
N SER A 63 10.04 8.55 4.26
CA SER A 63 8.81 8.02 4.86
C SER A 63 7.96 7.25 3.85
N ILE A 64 7.82 7.75 2.62
CA ILE A 64 7.08 7.09 1.53
C ILE A 64 7.66 5.70 1.28
N ARG A 65 8.99 5.62 1.13
CA ARG A 65 9.68 4.36 0.86
C ARG A 65 9.47 3.35 1.99
N ILE A 66 9.58 3.79 3.25
CA ILE A 66 9.43 2.93 4.43
C ILE A 66 8.00 2.37 4.50
N PHE A 67 6.98 3.22 4.35
CA PHE A 67 5.59 2.79 4.36
C PHE A 67 5.25 1.87 3.19
N HIS A 68 5.73 2.21 1.98
CA HIS A 68 5.53 1.38 0.80
C HIS A 68 6.22 0.01 0.94
N GLN A 69 7.44 -0.06 1.46
CA GLN A 69 8.12 -1.34 1.71
C GLN A 69 7.39 -2.20 2.74
N ARG A 70 6.77 -1.58 3.75
CA ARG A 70 6.00 -2.30 4.77
C ARG A 70 4.70 -2.88 4.24
N ALA A 71 4.04 -2.20 3.31
CA ALA A 71 2.78 -2.62 2.71
C ALA A 71 2.78 -2.34 1.19
N PRO A 72 3.55 -3.09 0.38
CA PRO A 72 3.80 -2.74 -1.02
C PRO A 72 2.57 -2.87 -1.94
N THR A 73 1.55 -3.59 -1.53
CA THR A 73 0.29 -3.77 -2.28
C THR A 73 -0.79 -2.77 -1.89
N VAL A 74 -0.53 -1.94 -0.87
CA VAL A 74 -1.48 -0.95 -0.38
C VAL A 74 -1.17 0.39 -1.05
N PRO A 75 -2.11 0.99 -1.81
CA PRO A 75 -1.88 2.30 -2.41
C PRO A 75 -1.60 3.35 -1.34
N LEU A 76 -0.63 4.23 -1.62
CA LEU A 76 -0.16 5.28 -0.73
C LEU A 76 -0.41 6.64 -1.36
N ILE A 77 -1.17 7.49 -0.68
CA ILE A 77 -1.32 8.92 -0.98
C ILE A 77 -0.38 9.70 -0.07
N ALA A 78 0.64 10.32 -0.66
CA ALA A 78 1.54 11.21 0.06
C ALA A 78 0.93 12.59 0.18
N ILE A 79 0.89 13.15 1.40
CA ILE A 79 0.40 14.52 1.65
C ILE A 79 1.51 15.41 2.18
N SER A 80 1.54 16.68 1.79
CA SER A 80 2.53 17.63 2.30
C SER A 80 2.09 19.08 2.10
N GLY A 81 2.43 19.93 3.08
CA GLY A 81 2.32 21.39 2.95
C GLY A 81 3.51 22.02 2.24
N TYR A 82 4.68 21.41 2.30
CA TYR A 82 5.93 22.01 1.80
C TYR A 82 6.39 21.44 0.46
N ALA A 83 6.38 20.12 0.30
CA ALA A 83 7.00 19.46 -0.84
C ALA A 83 6.37 19.81 -2.20
N PHE A 84 5.14 20.30 -2.21
CA PHE A 84 4.40 20.59 -3.43
C PHE A 84 4.00 22.07 -3.52
N SER A 85 4.77 22.97 -2.85
CA SER A 85 4.43 24.40 -2.71
C SER A 85 5.36 25.35 -3.46
N GLY A 86 6.43 24.87 -4.07
CA GLY A 86 7.43 25.65 -4.80
C GLY A 86 7.03 25.96 -6.25
N PRO A 87 7.95 26.54 -7.05
CA PRO A 87 7.78 26.71 -8.49
C PRO A 87 7.42 25.41 -9.19
N GLU A 88 6.77 25.48 -10.36
CA GLU A 88 6.29 24.29 -11.08
C GLU A 88 7.38 23.23 -11.32
N THR A 89 8.61 23.67 -11.61
CA THR A 89 9.76 22.78 -11.83
C THR A 89 10.16 21.99 -10.57
N GLU A 90 10.15 22.65 -9.41
CA GLU A 90 10.45 22.01 -8.12
C GLU A 90 9.31 21.11 -7.68
N ASN A 91 8.07 21.52 -7.88
CA ASN A 91 6.89 20.69 -7.64
C ASN A 91 6.90 19.41 -8.45
N LEU A 92 7.28 19.51 -9.73
CA LEU A 92 7.38 18.34 -10.61
C LEU A 92 8.49 17.38 -10.15
N ALA A 93 9.63 17.91 -9.71
CA ALA A 93 10.72 17.10 -9.18
C ALA A 93 10.31 16.37 -7.89
N CYS A 94 9.65 17.06 -6.97
CA CYS A 94 9.12 16.47 -5.73
C CYS A 94 8.06 15.40 -6.02
N LEU A 95 7.16 15.65 -6.96
CA LEU A 95 6.15 14.69 -7.38
C LEU A 95 6.77 13.42 -7.97
N LYS A 96 7.73 13.57 -8.89
CA LYS A 96 8.47 12.44 -9.48
C LYS A 96 9.21 11.65 -8.40
N MET A 97 9.85 12.32 -7.45
CA MET A 97 10.53 11.69 -6.32
C MET A 97 9.53 10.86 -5.49
N ALA A 98 8.40 11.43 -5.10
CA ALA A 98 7.39 10.73 -4.31
C ALA A 98 6.88 9.47 -5.03
N LEU A 99 6.57 9.58 -6.32
CA LEU A 99 6.10 8.45 -7.13
C LEU A 99 7.18 7.37 -7.28
N SER A 100 8.44 7.75 -7.48
CA SER A 100 9.56 6.79 -7.59
C SER A 100 9.82 6.03 -6.29
N LEU A 101 9.44 6.58 -5.15
CA LEU A 101 9.57 5.97 -3.83
C LEU A 101 8.37 5.11 -3.42
N GLY A 102 7.33 5.06 -4.25
CA GLY A 102 6.19 4.18 -4.05
C GLY A 102 4.87 4.88 -3.70
N ALA A 103 4.80 6.21 -3.75
CA ALA A 103 3.52 6.90 -3.66
C ALA A 103 2.69 6.60 -4.92
N THR A 104 1.41 6.30 -4.72
CA THR A 104 0.45 6.15 -5.85
C THR A 104 0.00 7.52 -6.34
N ARG A 105 -0.26 8.43 -5.42
CA ARG A 105 -0.68 9.82 -5.66
C ARG A 105 -0.08 10.74 -4.61
N CYS A 106 -0.08 12.03 -4.93
CA CYS A 106 0.36 13.10 -4.02
C CYS A 106 -0.71 14.18 -3.92
N LEU A 107 -0.89 14.73 -2.73
CA LEU A 107 -1.79 15.84 -2.45
C LEU A 107 -1.07 16.96 -1.69
N ARG A 108 -1.25 18.18 -2.17
CA ARG A 108 -0.76 19.36 -1.47
C ARG A 108 -1.75 19.82 -0.40
N LYS A 109 -1.27 20.08 0.80
CA LYS A 109 -2.04 20.77 1.86
C LYS A 109 -2.04 22.31 1.61
N PRO A 110 -3.14 23.01 1.84
CA PRO A 110 -4.46 22.50 2.20
C PRO A 110 -5.22 21.92 0.99
N PHE A 111 -6.00 20.87 1.20
CA PHE A 111 -6.85 20.28 0.17
C PHE A 111 -8.31 20.24 0.61
N ARG A 112 -9.21 20.23 -0.37
CA ARG A 112 -10.65 20.10 -0.12
C ARG A 112 -11.03 18.65 0.11
N PRO A 113 -12.06 18.35 0.93
CA PRO A 113 -12.57 16.99 1.12
C PRO A 113 -12.90 16.27 -0.19
N ALA A 114 -13.53 16.98 -1.14
CA ALA A 114 -13.90 16.42 -2.45
C ALA A 114 -12.65 16.00 -3.26
N THR A 115 -11.57 16.78 -3.21
CA THR A 115 -10.30 16.44 -3.89
C THR A 115 -9.68 15.18 -3.29
N LEU A 116 -9.65 15.09 -1.96
CA LEU A 116 -9.15 13.89 -1.28
C LEU A 116 -9.96 12.65 -1.65
N LEU A 117 -11.28 12.75 -1.66
CA LEU A 117 -12.18 11.63 -2.01
C LEU A 117 -11.99 11.18 -3.46
N SER A 118 -11.86 12.11 -4.41
CA SER A 118 -11.57 11.78 -5.82
C SER A 118 -10.27 10.99 -5.96
N VAL A 119 -9.20 11.43 -5.30
CA VAL A 119 -7.90 10.73 -5.33
C VAL A 119 -7.97 9.36 -4.66
N ILE A 120 -8.72 9.23 -3.57
CA ILE A 120 -8.96 7.93 -2.93
C ILE A 120 -9.68 6.97 -3.88
N ASP A 121 -10.74 7.42 -4.54
CA ASP A 121 -11.52 6.59 -5.46
C ASP A 121 -10.66 6.13 -6.65
N GLU A 122 -9.84 7.00 -7.22
CA GLU A 122 -8.86 6.65 -8.25
C GLU A 122 -7.92 5.54 -7.78
N CYS A 123 -7.24 5.74 -6.63
CA CYS A 123 -6.30 4.78 -6.07
C CYS A 123 -6.94 3.42 -5.79
N LEU A 124 -8.15 3.41 -5.24
CA LEU A 124 -8.86 2.18 -4.92
C LEU A 124 -9.34 1.44 -6.16
N SER A 125 -9.77 2.16 -7.20
CA SER A 125 -10.19 1.58 -8.47
C SER A 125 -9.02 0.95 -9.23
N GLU A 126 -7.87 1.58 -9.22
CA GLU A 126 -6.63 1.06 -9.83
C GLU A 126 -6.10 -0.18 -9.09
N ALA A 127 -6.26 -0.25 -7.78
CA ALA A 127 -5.79 -1.36 -6.96
C ALA A 127 -6.66 -2.63 -7.06
N GLU A 128 -7.93 -2.53 -7.44
CA GLU A 128 -8.86 -3.67 -7.51
C GLU A 128 -8.44 -4.78 -8.48
N PRO A 129 -8.02 -4.51 -9.71
CA PRO A 129 -7.55 -5.55 -10.63
C PRO A 129 -6.34 -6.29 -10.09
N HIS A 130 -5.42 -5.57 -9.48
CA HIS A 130 -4.19 -6.14 -8.91
C HIS A 130 -4.47 -7.05 -7.72
N ARG A 131 -5.39 -6.65 -6.84
CA ARG A 131 -5.84 -7.47 -5.70
C ARG A 131 -6.55 -8.75 -6.13
N ARG A 132 -7.39 -8.70 -7.16
CA ARG A 132 -8.05 -9.89 -7.70
C ARG A 132 -7.04 -10.86 -8.28
N TYR A 133 -6.07 -10.36 -9.03
CA TYR A 133 -5.04 -11.19 -9.64
C TYR A 133 -4.14 -11.87 -8.59
N THR A 134 -3.65 -11.13 -7.59
CA THR A 134 -2.83 -11.68 -6.50
C THR A 134 -3.60 -12.66 -5.62
N ALA A 135 -4.88 -12.42 -5.34
CA ALA A 135 -5.74 -13.35 -4.60
C ALA A 135 -5.96 -14.64 -5.39
N THR A 136 -6.16 -14.56 -6.71
CA THR A 136 -6.30 -15.73 -7.59
C THR A 136 -5.02 -16.53 -7.64
N LEU A 137 -3.85 -15.90 -7.79
CA LEU A 137 -2.55 -16.58 -7.77
C LEU A 137 -2.29 -17.29 -6.43
N ALA A 138 -2.61 -16.64 -5.31
CA ALA A 138 -2.46 -17.24 -3.99
C ALA A 138 -3.39 -18.47 -3.81
N ALA A 139 -4.63 -18.38 -4.27
CA ALA A 139 -5.58 -19.49 -4.23
C ALA A 139 -5.12 -20.66 -5.10
N VAL A 140 -4.58 -20.41 -6.29
CA VAL A 140 -4.02 -21.44 -7.18
C VAL A 140 -2.79 -22.08 -6.54
N ALA A 141 -1.88 -21.29 -5.95
CA ALA A 141 -0.70 -21.83 -5.27
C ALA A 141 -1.07 -22.72 -4.09
N THR A 142 -2.07 -22.34 -3.30
CA THR A 142 -2.59 -23.15 -2.19
C THR A 142 -3.20 -24.46 -2.70
N ALA A 143 -4.03 -24.41 -3.74
CA ALA A 143 -4.65 -25.59 -4.34
C ALA A 143 -3.63 -26.58 -4.93
N LEU A 144 -2.52 -26.07 -5.49
CA LEU A 144 -1.42 -26.91 -5.98
C LEU A 144 -0.60 -27.55 -4.84
N SER A 145 -0.50 -26.90 -3.70
CA SER A 145 0.21 -27.43 -2.53
C SER A 145 -0.60 -28.47 -1.73
N GLU A 146 -1.92 -28.47 -1.88
CA GLU A 146 -2.84 -29.39 -1.21
C GLU A 146 -3.11 -30.70 -2.01
N GLN A 147 -2.53 -30.86 -3.20
CA GLN A 147 -2.65 -32.14 -3.91
C GLN A 147 -1.81 -33.19 -3.22
N PRO A 148 -2.41 -34.28 -2.63
CA PRO A 148 -1.66 -35.36 -2.04
C PRO A 148 -0.92 -36.10 -3.15
N GLY A 149 0.39 -36.15 -3.03
CA GLY A 149 1.38 -36.93 -3.73
C GLY A 149 0.92 -37.65 -4.99
N ALA A 150 1.32 -37.17 -6.15
CA ALA A 150 1.53 -38.05 -7.29
C ALA A 150 2.64 -39.03 -6.90
N ALA A 151 2.27 -40.28 -6.74
CA ALA A 151 3.21 -41.38 -6.47
C ALA A 151 4.34 -41.35 -7.50
N ALA A 152 5.55 -41.39 -7.02
CA ALA A 152 6.71 -41.61 -7.86
C ALA A 152 6.51 -42.91 -8.65
N PRO A 153 6.83 -42.98 -9.95
CA PRO A 153 6.80 -44.23 -10.68
C PRO A 153 7.88 -45.13 -10.12
N SER A 154 7.43 -46.22 -9.48
CA SER A 154 8.25 -47.28 -9.01
C SER A 154 8.90 -48.01 -10.19
N ASP A 155 10.21 -48.20 -10.09
CA ASP A 155 11.03 -49.24 -10.63
C ASP A 155 10.63 -49.83 -12.01
N ILE A 156 11.34 -49.38 -13.04
CA ILE A 156 11.56 -50.22 -14.22
C ILE A 156 12.80 -51.05 -13.95
N SER A 157 12.57 -52.30 -13.56
CA SER A 157 13.58 -53.34 -13.48
C SER A 157 14.35 -53.45 -14.78
N MET A 158 15.65 -53.19 -14.72
CA MET A 158 16.59 -53.55 -15.76
C MET A 158 16.76 -55.05 -15.75
N GLU A 159 16.01 -55.78 -16.58
CA GLU A 159 16.34 -57.15 -16.92
C GLU A 159 17.58 -57.16 -17.84
N ARG A 160 18.61 -57.78 -17.33
CA ARG A 160 19.83 -58.13 -18.06
C ARG A 160 19.47 -59.08 -19.19
N ILE A 161 19.80 -58.69 -20.41
CA ILE A 161 20.00 -59.70 -21.49
C ILE A 161 21.50 -59.96 -21.55
N ALA A 162 21.87 -61.07 -21.03
CA ALA A 162 23.19 -61.69 -21.22
C ALA A 162 23.08 -62.70 -22.36
N THR A 163 24.13 -62.71 -23.15
CA THR A 163 24.64 -63.80 -23.99
C THR A 163 23.92 -64.19 -25.26
N GLY A 164 24.71 -64.11 -26.34
CA GLY A 164 24.63 -64.73 -27.61
C GLY A 164 25.68 -64.21 -28.54
#